data_a752f3bbde451a94e8d7f2a7fa26e4e2
#
_entry.id   a752f3bbde451a94e8d7f2a7fa26e4e2
#
_cell.length_a   1.000
_cell.length_b   1.000
_cell.length_c   1.000
_cell.angle_alpha   90.00
_cell.angle_beta   90.00
_cell.angle_gamma   90.00
#
_symmetry.space_group_name_H-M   'P 1'
#
loop_
_entity.id
_entity.type
_entity.pdbx_description
1 polymer ?
#
loop_
_entity_poly.entity_id
_entity_poly.type
_entity_poly.pdbx_seq_one_letter_code
_entity_poly.pdbx_strand_id
1 'polypeptide(L)'
;MLKYQLKNENGWMHRRLVRRKSDMERGEIWLVSLDPTAGHEQQGTRPVLIVTPAAFNRVTRLPVVVPVTSGGNFARTAGFAVSLDGVGIRTTGVVRCDQPRTIDMKARGGKRLER
;
A
#
# COMPACT_ATOMS: atom_id res chain seq x y z
N MET A 1 0.59 -10.37 18.37
CA MET A 1 0.75 -9.85 18.40
C MET A 1 0.81 -8.84 18.35
N LEU A 2 0.88 -8.34 18.21
CA LEU A 2 1.02 -7.29 18.33
C LEU A 2 0.60 -6.70 19.29
N LYS A 3 0.41 -6.98 20.15
CA LYS A 3 0.24 -6.42 21.07
C LYS A 3 1.09 -6.27 21.75
N TYR A 4 1.77 -6.81 21.80
CA TYR A 4 2.52 -6.82 22.43
C TYR A 4 3.25 -5.94 22.38
N GLN A 5 3.58 -5.87 21.97
CA GLN A 5 4.25 -4.92 21.95
C GLN A 5 3.44 -3.89 21.92
N LEU A 6 2.45 -4.14 22.03
CA LEU A 6 1.68 -3.24 22.00
C LEU A 6 1.47 -2.64 23.20
N LYS A 7 1.63 -3.18 24.20
CA LYS A 7 1.35 -2.63 25.29
C LYS A 7 2.41 -2.40 26.02
N ASN A 8 2.49 -1.56 26.81
CA ASN A 8 3.52 -1.36 27.54
C ASN A 8 3.21 -0.34 28.49
N GLU A 9 3.51 -0.55 29.66
CA GLU A 9 3.16 0.27 30.70
C GLU A 9 3.81 1.60 30.64
N ASN A 10 4.83 1.75 29.90
CA ASN A 10 5.47 3.04 29.86
C ASN A 10 4.96 3.90 28.75
N GLY A 11 3.78 3.63 28.24
CA GLY A 11 3.18 4.50 27.25
C GLY A 11 3.66 4.31 25.84
N TRP A 12 4.22 3.15 25.57
CA TRP A 12 4.73 2.84 24.26
C TRP A 12 3.74 3.16 23.16
N MET A 13 2.49 2.77 23.31
CA MET A 13 1.50 3.01 22.28
C MET A 13 1.27 4.49 22.06
N HIS A 14 1.27 5.27 23.09
CA HIS A 14 1.01 6.68 22.91
C HIS A 14 2.08 7.35 22.08
N ARG A 15 3.32 6.99 22.35
CA ARG A 15 4.39 7.61 21.60
C ARG A 15 4.38 7.20 20.15
N ARG A 16 3.85 6.02 19.90
CA ARG A 16 3.85 5.58 18.54
C ARG A 16 2.88 6.31 17.70
N LEU A 17 1.95 7.01 18.25
CA LEU A 17 0.95 7.71 17.48
C LEU A 17 1.47 8.96 16.80
N VAL A 18 2.70 9.36 17.09
CA VAL A 18 3.27 10.52 16.42
C VAL A 18 3.66 10.13 15.01
N ARG A 19 3.13 10.88 14.04
CA ARG A 19 3.39 10.60 12.65
C ARG A 19 4.70 11.19 12.21
N ARG A 20 5.41 10.53 11.34
CA ARG A 20 6.64 11.01 10.75
C ARG A 20 6.49 11.14 9.26
N LYS A 21 7.26 12.04 8.64
CA LYS A 21 7.20 12.22 7.21
C LYS A 21 7.57 10.96 6.45
N SER A 22 8.45 10.15 7.01
CA SER A 22 8.91 8.93 6.35
C SER A 22 7.95 7.76 6.53
N ASP A 23 6.92 7.90 7.35
CA ASP A 23 5.99 6.81 7.57
C ASP A 23 5.17 6.56 6.32
N MET A 24 4.99 5.28 6.02
CA MET A 24 4.09 4.85 4.96
C MET A 24 2.71 4.77 5.57
N GLU A 25 1.77 5.52 5.03
CA GLU A 25 0.43 5.63 5.60
C GLU A 25 -0.64 5.04 4.71
N ARG A 26 -1.68 4.53 5.34
CA ARG A 26 -2.84 4.04 4.59
C ARG A 26 -3.36 5.14 3.69
N GLY A 27 -3.64 4.79 2.44
CA GLY A 27 -4.17 5.73 1.46
C GLY A 27 -3.12 6.39 0.61
N GLU A 28 -1.83 6.25 0.95
CA GLU A 28 -0.79 6.81 0.10
C GLU A 28 -0.59 5.94 -1.12
N ILE A 29 -0.17 6.56 -2.21
CA ILE A 29 0.16 5.86 -3.45
C ILE A 29 1.67 5.96 -3.66
N TRP A 30 2.29 4.83 -3.88
CA TRP A 30 3.74 4.74 -4.06
C TRP A 30 4.03 4.04 -5.38
N LEU A 31 5.11 4.44 -6.02
CA LEU A 31 5.61 3.78 -7.22
C LEU A 31 6.62 2.73 -6.78
N VAL A 32 6.45 1.51 -7.23
CA VAL A 32 7.29 0.43 -6.74
C VAL A 32 7.41 -0.66 -7.81
N SER A 33 8.53 -1.38 -7.80
CA SER A 33 8.69 -2.54 -8.66
C SER A 33 7.99 -3.73 -8.04
N LEU A 34 7.11 -4.37 -8.79
CA LEU A 34 6.41 -5.55 -8.33
C LEU A 34 7.09 -6.84 -8.77
N ASP A 35 8.12 -6.72 -9.59
CA ASP A 35 8.86 -7.90 -10.04
C ASP A 35 9.79 -8.41 -8.94
N PRO A 36 10.05 -9.70 -8.89
CA PRO A 36 9.52 -10.74 -9.78
C PRO A 36 8.10 -11.12 -9.42
N THR A 37 7.35 -11.48 -10.44
CA THR A 37 5.96 -11.93 -10.27
C THR A 37 5.79 -13.22 -11.06
N ALA A 38 4.64 -13.85 -10.91
CA ALA A 38 4.35 -15.10 -11.59
C ALA A 38 2.94 -15.08 -12.16
N GLY A 39 2.78 -15.66 -13.32
CA GLY A 39 1.48 -15.85 -13.94
C GLY A 39 0.71 -14.56 -14.14
N HIS A 40 -0.50 -14.51 -13.62
CA HIS A 40 -1.41 -13.39 -13.84
C HIS A 40 -1.24 -12.26 -12.82
N GLU A 41 -0.19 -12.29 -12.02
CA GLU A 41 0.07 -11.21 -11.07
C GLU A 41 0.49 -9.96 -11.82
N GLN A 42 0.14 -8.82 -11.26
CA GLN A 42 0.57 -7.55 -11.82
C GLN A 42 2.09 -7.45 -11.72
N GLN A 43 2.72 -7.00 -12.79
CA GLN A 43 4.17 -6.97 -12.87
C GLN A 43 4.66 -5.61 -13.31
N GLY A 44 5.96 -5.41 -13.23
CA GLY A 44 6.60 -4.17 -13.61
C GLY A 44 6.56 -3.12 -12.51
N THR A 45 7.03 -1.93 -12.84
CA THR A 45 7.01 -0.79 -11.92
C THR A 45 5.66 -0.11 -12.06
N ARG A 46 4.92 -0.04 -10.97
CA ARG A 46 3.55 0.46 -10.99
C ARG A 46 3.22 1.22 -9.72
N PRO A 47 2.24 2.11 -9.78
CA PRO A 47 1.69 2.69 -8.56
C PRO A 47 0.97 1.62 -7.76
N VAL A 48 1.08 1.70 -6.44
CA VAL A 48 0.37 0.82 -5.52
C VAL A 48 -0.27 1.68 -4.44
N LEU A 49 -1.41 1.25 -3.94
CA LEU A 49 -2.11 1.93 -2.86
C LEU A 49 -1.85 1.17 -1.57
N ILE A 50 -1.39 1.88 -0.53
CA ILE A 50 -1.14 1.27 0.77
C ILE A 50 -2.47 1.13 1.50
N VAL A 51 -2.76 -0.07 1.98
CA VAL A 51 -4.01 -0.35 2.68
C VAL A 51 -3.82 -0.60 4.18
N THR A 52 -2.60 -0.77 4.64
CA THR A 52 -2.33 -0.98 6.06
C THR A 52 -1.96 0.34 6.74
N PRO A 53 -2.31 0.49 8.03
CA PRO A 53 -2.07 1.75 8.74
C PRO A 53 -0.60 1.99 9.03
N ALA A 54 -0.26 3.25 9.27
CA ALA A 54 1.12 3.66 9.48
C ALA A 54 1.81 2.90 10.62
N ALA A 55 1.09 2.65 11.70
CA ALA A 55 1.69 1.95 12.84
C ALA A 55 2.11 0.52 12.45
N PHE A 56 1.28 -0.17 11.68
CA PHE A 56 1.60 -1.49 11.19
C PHE A 56 2.82 -1.43 10.26
N ASN A 57 2.82 -0.47 9.36
CA ASN A 57 3.90 -0.34 8.37
C ASN A 57 5.23 -0.01 9.02
N ARG A 58 5.20 0.81 10.07
CA ARG A 58 6.42 1.17 10.78
C ARG A 58 7.03 -0.02 11.49
N VAL A 59 6.21 -0.83 12.11
CA VAL A 59 6.70 -1.97 12.90
C VAL A 59 7.16 -3.09 11.99
N THR A 60 6.35 -3.44 10.99
CA THR A 60 6.68 -4.58 10.12
C THR A 60 7.60 -4.22 8.99
N ARG A 61 7.56 -2.97 8.54
CA ARG A 61 8.23 -2.51 7.31
C ARG A 61 7.75 -3.25 6.08
N LEU A 62 6.61 -3.89 6.20
CA LEU A 62 6.03 -4.69 5.13
C LEU A 62 4.56 -4.31 4.93
N PRO A 63 4.28 -3.15 4.35
CA PRO A 63 2.89 -2.76 4.13
C PRO A 63 2.20 -3.70 3.16
N VAL A 64 0.89 -3.83 3.33
CA VAL A 64 0.07 -4.52 2.35
C VAL A 64 -0.40 -3.45 1.37
N VAL A 65 -0.26 -3.73 0.09
CA VAL A 65 -0.60 -2.81 -0.98
C VAL A 65 -1.47 -3.49 -2.01
N VAL A 66 -2.18 -2.70 -2.81
CA VAL A 66 -2.91 -3.19 -3.96
C VAL A 66 -2.45 -2.40 -5.18
N PRO A 67 -2.23 -3.04 -6.31
CA PRO A 67 -1.68 -2.35 -7.47
C PRO A 67 -2.73 -1.50 -8.19
N VAL A 68 -2.24 -0.45 -8.85
CA VAL A 68 -3.05 0.41 -9.70
C VAL A 68 -2.65 0.12 -11.13
N THR A 69 -3.62 -0.05 -12.01
CA THR A 69 -3.35 -0.33 -13.41
C THR A 69 -4.28 0.48 -14.28
N SER A 70 -3.86 0.73 -15.50
CA SER A 70 -4.72 1.42 -16.47
C SER A 70 -5.70 0.45 -17.12
N GLY A 71 -5.42 -0.85 -17.05
CA GLY A 71 -6.34 -1.86 -17.56
C GLY A 71 -7.24 -2.36 -16.45
N GLY A 72 -7.72 -3.56 -16.59
CA GLY A 72 -8.48 -4.17 -15.52
C GLY A 72 -9.96 -4.25 -15.77
N ASN A 73 -10.36 -4.29 -17.04
CA ASN A 73 -11.76 -4.43 -17.36
C ASN A 73 -12.38 -5.66 -16.72
N PHE A 74 -11.62 -6.73 -16.68
CA PHE A 74 -12.12 -7.95 -16.05
C PHE A 74 -12.38 -7.74 -14.57
N ALA A 75 -11.43 -7.16 -13.87
CA ALA A 75 -11.58 -6.92 -12.43
C ALA A 75 -12.71 -5.95 -12.14
N ARG A 76 -12.86 -4.95 -12.99
CA ARG A 76 -13.93 -3.97 -12.83
C ARG A 76 -15.29 -4.64 -13.04
N THR A 77 -15.39 -5.49 -14.07
CA THR A 77 -16.62 -6.21 -14.36
C THR A 77 -16.97 -7.16 -13.23
N ALA A 78 -15.96 -7.77 -12.62
CA ALA A 78 -16.19 -8.70 -11.52
C ALA A 78 -16.35 -8.01 -10.17
N GLY A 79 -16.22 -6.68 -10.12
CA GLY A 79 -16.42 -5.95 -8.88
C GLY A 79 -15.19 -5.87 -7.98
N PHE A 80 -14.01 -6.21 -8.50
CA PHE A 80 -12.79 -6.21 -7.70
C PHE A 80 -11.90 -5.00 -7.96
N ALA A 81 -12.36 -4.05 -8.75
CA ALA A 81 -11.56 -2.88 -9.05
C ALA A 81 -12.28 -1.61 -8.64
N VAL A 82 -11.53 -0.65 -8.14
CA VAL A 82 -12.07 0.65 -7.74
C VAL A 82 -11.41 1.71 -8.59
N SER A 83 -12.21 2.54 -9.25
CA SER A 83 -11.68 3.59 -10.10
C SER A 83 -11.13 4.73 -9.27
N LEU A 84 -10.02 5.32 -9.73
CA LEU A 84 -9.46 6.52 -9.15
C LEU A 84 -10.01 7.77 -9.82
N ASP A 85 -10.91 7.64 -10.78
CA ASP A 85 -11.49 8.80 -11.45
C ASP A 85 -12.28 9.64 -10.46
N GLY A 86 -12.07 10.91 -10.49
CA GLY A 86 -12.85 11.84 -9.68
C GLY A 86 -12.45 11.97 -8.23
N VAL A 87 -11.36 11.31 -7.81
CA VAL A 87 -10.93 11.43 -6.41
C VAL A 87 -9.94 12.57 -6.19
N GLY A 88 -9.58 13.30 -7.25
CA GLY A 88 -8.79 14.52 -7.09
C GLY A 88 -7.29 14.33 -6.94
N ILE A 89 -6.76 13.22 -7.42
CA ILE A 89 -5.33 12.95 -7.38
C ILE A 89 -4.78 12.82 -8.79
N ARG A 90 -3.46 12.83 -8.92
CA ARG A 90 -2.80 12.73 -10.22
C ARG A 90 -2.76 11.33 -10.77
N THR A 91 -2.66 10.34 -9.92
CA THR A 91 -2.59 8.95 -10.34
C THR A 91 -3.94 8.55 -10.93
N THR A 92 -3.90 7.95 -12.10
CA THR A 92 -5.11 7.53 -12.79
C THR A 92 -5.14 6.02 -12.93
N GLY A 93 -6.30 5.47 -13.22
CA GLY A 93 -6.47 4.05 -13.43
C GLY A 93 -7.42 3.44 -12.42
N VAL A 94 -7.26 2.16 -12.17
CA VAL A 94 -8.10 1.42 -11.24
C VAL A 94 -7.24 0.68 -10.23
N VAL A 95 -7.75 0.58 -9.01
CA VAL A 95 -7.08 -0.16 -7.95
C VAL A 95 -7.55 -1.61 -8.05
N ARG A 96 -6.59 -2.53 -8.17
CA ARG A 96 -6.88 -3.95 -8.29
C ARG A 96 -6.99 -4.59 -6.92
N CYS A 97 -8.18 -4.54 -6.35
CA CYS A 97 -8.41 -5.08 -5.01
C CYS A 97 -8.33 -6.60 -4.96
N ASP A 98 -8.24 -7.25 -6.10
CA ASP A 98 -8.09 -8.70 -6.18
C ASP A 98 -6.63 -9.15 -6.07
N GLN A 99 -5.68 -8.22 -5.99
CA GLN A 99 -4.26 -8.58 -5.92
C GLN A 99 -3.51 -7.89 -4.79
N PRO A 100 -3.93 -8.06 -3.55
CA PRO A 100 -3.19 -7.47 -2.43
C PRO A 100 -1.87 -8.21 -2.26
N ARG A 101 -0.82 -7.47 -1.91
CA ARG A 101 0.50 -8.03 -1.68
C ARG A 101 1.15 -7.37 -0.50
N THR A 102 1.90 -8.14 0.25
CA THR A 102 2.79 -7.62 1.28
C THR A 102 4.15 -7.42 0.61
N ILE A 103 4.69 -6.22 0.68
CA ILE A 103 5.95 -5.93 0.01
C ILE A 103 6.92 -5.19 0.93
N ASP A 104 8.19 -5.33 0.64
CA ASP A 104 9.22 -4.53 1.28
C ASP A 104 9.44 -3.29 0.41
N MET A 105 8.83 -2.18 0.81
CA MET A 105 8.82 -0.97 -0.01
C MET A 105 10.23 -0.47 -0.30
N LYS A 106 11.10 -0.51 0.71
CA LYS A 106 12.47 -0.02 0.54
C LYS A 106 13.26 -0.92 -0.40
N ALA A 107 13.16 -2.21 -0.22
CA ALA A 107 13.91 -3.15 -1.05
C ALA A 107 13.46 -3.10 -2.51
N ARG A 108 12.23 -2.69 -2.76
CA ARG A 108 11.69 -2.59 -4.12
C ARG A 108 11.77 -1.19 -4.67
N GLY A 109 12.55 -0.32 -4.04
CA GLY A 109 12.75 1.03 -4.55
C GLY A 109 11.52 1.90 -4.52
N GLY A 110 10.69 1.75 -3.51
CA GLY A 110 9.44 2.48 -3.43
C GLY A 110 9.62 3.98 -3.32
N LYS A 111 8.74 4.72 -3.99
CA LYS A 111 8.78 6.16 -4.01
C LYS A 111 7.37 6.68 -3.89
N ARG A 112 7.13 7.55 -2.90
CA ARG A 112 5.79 8.07 -2.68
C ARG A 112 5.38 9.02 -3.80
N LEU A 113 4.20 8.81 -4.34
CA LEU A 113 3.63 9.65 -5.38
C LEU A 113 2.54 10.57 -4.82
N GLU A 114 1.68 10.03 -3.97
CA GLU A 114 0.51 10.77 -3.46
C GLU A 114 0.30 10.48 -1.99
N ARG A 115 -0.30 11.42 -1.34
CA ARG A 115 -0.62 11.26 0.05
C ARG A 115 -2.10 11.11 0.28
#